data_e30abe7a1da73c7dd6b6f651f524ee14
#
_entry.id   e30abe7a1da73c7dd6b6f651f524ee14
#
_cell.length_a   1.000
_cell.length_b   1.000
_cell.length_c   1.000
_cell.angle_alpha   90.00
_cell.angle_beta   90.00
_cell.angle_gamma   90.00
#
_symmetry.space_group_name_H-M   'P 1'
#
loop_
_entity.id
_entity.type
_entity.pdbx_description
1 polymer ?
#
loop_
_entity_poly.entity_id
_entity_poly.type
_entity_poly.pdbx_seq_one_letter_code
_entity_poly.pdbx_strand_id
1 'polypeptide(L)'
;MSKPTAFPLDESRLPFEIPRDEPYREKIARLGQMITDRIPAKKGILTKDDPEYWGLASIVTDEMADVALKMKVRKPMTLPELVKATGKPAGELEPLLQQMAVVGLLEYNWENPRREKQYILPMFVPGSAEFFNMNKQQIADHPEVTAFFERMTFLPLEHITAMVPPGGAGIGMHVIPVEKAIETENRSADIEHISHWLKKYDGKYAAGPCSCRMSRAAMGEGCGDDPDDWCIGVGDMADYLVETNKGHYVTYDEVMQILQKAEDNGFVHQITNIDGENKIFAICNCNVNVCNALRTSQLFNTPNMSRSAYVARVEPENCVACGRCVEYCPAGAVKLGQKLCTKDGPIAYPKQELPDAVKWGPDKWAIDYRDKN
;
A
#
# COMPACT_ATOMS: atom_id res chain seq x y z
N MET A 1 -6.26 -7.28 17.92
CA MET A 1 -5.84 -6.50 16.73
C MET A 1 -4.88 -5.42 17.18
N SER A 2 -3.76 -5.23 16.47
CA SER A 2 -2.83 -4.13 16.76
C SER A 2 -3.49 -2.80 16.40
N LYS A 3 -3.19 -1.77 17.19
CA LYS A 3 -3.68 -0.41 16.91
C LYS A 3 -2.88 0.20 15.77
N PRO A 4 -3.45 1.14 14.99
CA PRO A 4 -2.68 1.97 14.09
C PRO A 4 -1.53 2.66 14.82
N THR A 5 -0.37 2.81 14.17
CA THR A 5 0.74 3.59 14.71
C THR A 5 0.27 5.03 14.94
N ALA A 6 0.60 5.58 16.10
CA ALA A 6 0.37 7.00 16.33
C ALA A 6 1.19 7.84 15.35
N PHE A 7 0.60 8.92 14.84
CA PHE A 7 1.30 9.89 14.00
C PHE A 7 1.54 11.18 14.80
N PRO A 8 2.72 11.81 14.72
CA PRO A 8 3.93 11.42 13.97
C PRO A 8 4.65 10.21 14.58
N LEU A 9 5.51 9.56 13.80
CA LEU A 9 6.33 8.45 14.26
C LEU A 9 7.18 8.86 15.47
N ASP A 10 7.03 8.16 16.57
CA ASP A 10 7.87 8.33 17.77
C ASP A 10 9.14 7.48 17.64
N GLU A 11 10.22 8.14 17.24
CA GLU A 11 11.51 7.48 17.03
C GLU A 11 12.10 6.86 18.31
N SER A 12 11.73 7.37 19.49
CA SER A 12 12.20 6.80 20.77
C SER A 12 11.68 5.39 21.06
N ARG A 13 10.65 4.97 20.35
CA ARG A 13 10.02 3.66 20.47
C ARG A 13 10.50 2.64 19.44
N LEU A 14 11.36 3.06 18.50
CA LEU A 14 11.90 2.15 17.50
C LEU A 14 12.86 1.15 18.16
N PRO A 15 12.86 -0.13 17.74
CA PRO A 15 13.81 -1.13 18.24
C PRO A 15 15.19 -1.02 17.60
N PHE A 16 15.47 0.04 16.84
CA PHE A 16 16.71 0.32 16.14
C PHE A 16 16.96 1.83 16.08
N GLU A 17 18.20 2.21 15.85
CA GLU A 17 18.59 3.62 15.66
C GLU A 17 18.55 4.02 14.19
N ILE A 18 18.17 5.27 13.92
CA ILE A 18 18.23 5.84 12.58
C ILE A 18 19.66 6.35 12.35
N PRO A 19 20.40 5.86 11.32
CA PRO A 19 21.79 6.25 11.10
C PRO A 19 21.89 7.67 10.55
N ARG A 20 22.39 8.59 11.39
CA ARG A 20 22.59 10.01 11.03
C ARG A 20 24.05 10.45 11.08
N ASP A 21 24.96 9.55 11.46
CA ASP A 21 26.36 9.89 11.73
C ASP A 21 27.27 9.89 10.51
N GLU A 22 26.82 9.29 9.40
CA GLU A 22 27.60 9.25 8.17
C GLU A 22 27.75 10.62 7.52
N PRO A 23 28.83 10.82 6.72
CA PRO A 23 29.01 12.05 5.93
C PRO A 23 27.79 12.35 5.04
N TYR A 24 27.38 13.62 4.99
CA TYR A 24 26.27 14.03 4.12
C TYR A 24 26.61 13.83 2.65
N ARG A 25 25.71 13.16 1.92
CA ARG A 25 25.83 12.85 0.49
C ARG A 25 24.79 13.62 -0.31
N GLU A 26 25.19 14.70 -0.98
CA GLU A 26 24.29 15.59 -1.73
C GLU A 26 23.48 14.86 -2.79
N LYS A 27 24.05 13.85 -3.47
CA LYS A 27 23.37 13.09 -4.52
C LYS A 27 22.14 12.33 -3.96
N ILE A 28 22.30 11.76 -2.77
CA ILE A 28 21.20 11.06 -2.08
C ILE A 28 20.09 12.04 -1.72
N ALA A 29 20.43 13.22 -1.20
CA ALA A 29 19.46 14.26 -0.88
C ALA A 29 18.69 14.71 -2.14
N ARG A 30 19.40 14.93 -3.24
CA ARG A 30 18.79 15.29 -4.53
C ARG A 30 17.87 14.20 -5.08
N LEU A 31 18.27 12.93 -4.93
CA LEU A 31 17.45 11.79 -5.33
C LEU A 31 16.19 11.71 -4.47
N GLY A 32 16.33 11.82 -3.15
CA GLY A 32 15.19 11.84 -2.22
C GLY A 32 14.19 12.94 -2.55
N GLN A 33 14.68 14.16 -2.81
CA GLN A 33 13.86 15.27 -3.27
C GLN A 33 13.11 14.93 -4.57
N MET A 34 13.80 14.34 -5.54
CA MET A 34 13.23 14.05 -6.86
C MET A 34 12.10 13.01 -6.81
N ILE A 35 12.26 11.94 -6.04
CA ILE A 35 11.22 10.89 -5.95
C ILE A 35 10.02 11.28 -5.10
N THR A 36 10.19 12.26 -4.21
CA THR A 36 9.14 12.74 -3.29
C THR A 36 8.52 14.06 -3.69
N ASP A 37 9.01 14.75 -4.72
CA ASP A 37 8.54 16.09 -5.16
C ASP A 37 7.03 16.18 -5.43
N ARG A 38 6.40 15.09 -5.80
CA ARG A 38 4.96 15.04 -6.03
C ARG A 38 4.15 14.85 -4.75
N ILE A 39 4.84 14.54 -3.66
CA ILE A 39 4.28 14.36 -2.32
C ILE A 39 5.20 15.15 -1.38
N PRO A 40 5.14 16.48 -1.38
CA PRO A 40 6.10 17.31 -0.66
C PRO A 40 5.92 17.18 0.84
N ALA A 41 6.83 16.45 1.50
CA ALA A 41 6.94 16.44 2.95
C ALA A 41 7.68 17.70 3.46
N LYS A 42 8.65 18.17 2.70
CA LYS A 42 9.45 19.37 3.01
C LYS A 42 9.79 20.15 1.74
N LYS A 43 9.76 21.48 1.85
CA LYS A 43 10.31 22.38 0.83
C LYS A 43 11.70 22.84 1.27
N GLY A 44 12.65 22.81 0.37
CA GLY A 44 14.02 23.29 0.62
C GLY A 44 15.08 22.20 0.56
N ILE A 45 16.27 22.50 1.10
CA ILE A 45 17.40 21.57 1.10
C ILE A 45 17.16 20.49 2.17
N LEU A 46 17.27 19.23 1.79
CA LEU A 46 17.23 18.11 2.72
C LEU A 46 18.48 18.06 3.60
N THR A 47 18.29 17.71 4.85
CA THR A 47 19.34 17.51 5.85
C THR A 47 19.43 16.04 6.24
N LYS A 48 20.38 15.68 7.09
CA LYS A 48 20.51 14.32 7.63
C LYS A 48 19.31 13.87 8.48
N ASP A 49 18.53 14.82 9.00
CA ASP A 49 17.37 14.54 9.83
C ASP A 49 16.09 14.30 9.00
N ASP A 50 16.15 14.58 7.70
CA ASP A 50 15.01 14.39 6.82
C ASP A 50 14.92 12.92 6.37
N PRO A 51 13.73 12.30 6.46
CA PRO A 51 13.55 10.89 6.11
C PRO A 51 13.89 10.58 4.66
N GLU A 52 13.66 11.52 3.74
CA GLU A 52 14.01 11.41 2.33
C GLU A 52 15.51 11.22 2.11
N TYR A 53 16.32 11.71 3.05
CA TYR A 53 17.76 11.52 3.02
C TYR A 53 18.19 10.23 3.71
N TRP A 54 17.94 10.09 5.03
CA TRP A 54 18.52 8.98 5.79
C TRP A 54 17.96 7.61 5.37
N GLY A 55 16.69 7.56 4.91
CA GLY A 55 16.09 6.32 4.43
C GLY A 55 16.73 5.80 3.14
N LEU A 56 17.12 6.70 2.24
CA LEU A 56 17.86 6.30 1.03
C LEU A 56 19.36 6.11 1.30
N ALA A 57 19.93 6.87 2.21
CA ALA A 57 21.36 6.84 2.50
C ALA A 57 21.85 5.47 2.99
N SER A 58 20.97 4.70 3.63
CA SER A 58 21.32 3.36 4.14
C SER A 58 21.38 2.28 3.05
N ILE A 59 20.65 2.43 1.95
CA ILE A 59 20.49 1.39 0.93
C ILE A 59 20.93 1.79 -0.48
N VAL A 60 21.13 3.08 -0.73
CA VAL A 60 21.48 3.59 -2.07
C VAL A 60 22.91 4.09 -2.08
N THR A 61 23.71 3.59 -3.02
CA THR A 61 25.09 4.10 -3.26
C THR A 61 25.09 5.38 -4.08
N ASP A 62 26.20 6.14 -4.03
CA ASP A 62 26.35 7.34 -4.86
C ASP A 62 26.31 7.02 -6.37
N GLU A 63 26.79 5.84 -6.75
CA GLU A 63 26.76 5.40 -8.14
C GLU A 63 25.32 5.09 -8.59
N MET A 64 24.50 4.45 -7.76
CA MET A 64 23.08 4.27 -8.02
C MET A 64 22.36 5.61 -8.13
N ALA A 65 22.66 6.56 -7.24
CA ALA A 65 22.09 7.90 -7.29
C ALA A 65 22.49 8.65 -8.58
N ASP A 66 23.73 8.53 -9.05
CA ASP A 66 24.17 9.12 -10.31
C ASP A 66 23.33 8.64 -11.50
N VAL A 67 23.02 7.35 -11.56
CA VAL A 67 22.16 6.78 -12.60
C VAL A 67 20.72 7.26 -12.45
N ALA A 68 20.16 7.14 -11.24
CA ALA A 68 18.76 7.52 -10.96
C ALA A 68 18.49 9.01 -11.27
N LEU A 69 19.43 9.91 -10.95
CA LEU A 69 19.34 11.34 -11.24
C LEU A 69 19.36 11.69 -12.74
N LYS A 70 19.72 10.75 -13.64
CA LYS A 70 19.57 10.90 -15.10
C LYS A 70 18.19 10.46 -15.60
N MET A 71 17.41 9.82 -14.77
CA MET A 71 16.06 9.36 -15.09
C MET A 71 15.02 10.42 -14.72
N LYS A 72 13.79 10.21 -15.18
CA LYS A 72 12.61 10.97 -14.74
C LYS A 72 11.64 10.01 -14.07
N VAL A 73 11.05 10.43 -12.96
CA VAL A 73 10.05 9.65 -12.25
C VAL A 73 8.91 9.22 -13.19
N ARG A 74 8.58 7.94 -13.19
CA ARG A 74 7.54 7.30 -14.01
C ARG A 74 7.77 7.36 -15.53
N LYS A 75 8.98 7.66 -15.97
CA LYS A 75 9.33 7.60 -17.40
C LYS A 75 10.23 6.41 -17.68
N PRO A 76 9.76 5.40 -18.44
CA PRO A 76 10.57 4.25 -18.81
C PRO A 76 11.77 4.64 -19.66
N MET A 77 12.89 3.94 -19.46
CA MET A 77 14.11 4.04 -20.29
C MET A 77 14.68 2.64 -20.52
N THR A 78 15.04 2.36 -21.77
CA THR A 78 15.75 1.14 -22.16
C THR A 78 17.25 1.22 -21.82
N LEU A 79 17.94 0.07 -21.78
CA LEU A 79 19.39 0.05 -21.54
C LEU A 79 20.17 0.96 -22.49
N PRO A 80 19.93 0.96 -23.82
CA PRO A 80 20.62 1.89 -24.73
C PRO A 80 20.39 3.37 -24.41
N GLU A 81 19.17 3.73 -23.98
CA GLU A 81 18.86 5.12 -23.59
C GLU A 81 19.59 5.51 -22.30
N LEU A 82 19.68 4.58 -21.34
CA LEU A 82 20.43 4.78 -20.09
C LEU A 82 21.95 4.87 -20.33
N VAL A 83 22.50 4.03 -21.21
CA VAL A 83 23.90 4.15 -21.66
C VAL A 83 24.17 5.55 -22.22
N LYS A 84 23.29 6.05 -23.10
CA LYS A 84 23.43 7.41 -23.68
C LYS A 84 23.31 8.50 -22.60
N ALA A 85 22.40 8.33 -21.64
CA ALA A 85 22.14 9.34 -20.60
C ALA A 85 23.25 9.39 -19.53
N THR A 86 23.84 8.25 -19.20
CA THR A 86 24.86 8.13 -18.15
C THR A 86 26.29 8.20 -18.68
N GLY A 87 26.52 7.84 -19.94
CA GLY A 87 27.84 7.66 -20.54
C GLY A 87 28.56 6.38 -20.08
N LYS A 88 27.92 5.54 -19.27
CA LYS A 88 28.48 4.26 -18.83
C LYS A 88 28.31 3.18 -19.90
N PRO A 89 29.29 2.27 -20.10
CA PRO A 89 29.12 1.15 -21.02
C PRO A 89 28.05 0.17 -20.50
N ALA A 90 27.34 -0.50 -21.41
CA ALA A 90 26.25 -1.42 -21.09
C ALA A 90 26.66 -2.53 -20.09
N GLY A 91 27.85 -3.10 -20.26
CA GLY A 91 28.35 -4.17 -19.40
C GLY A 91 28.60 -3.76 -17.93
N GLU A 92 28.81 -2.47 -17.67
CA GLU A 92 28.93 -1.93 -16.30
C GLU A 92 27.55 -1.50 -15.76
N LEU A 93 26.73 -0.96 -16.66
CA LEU A 93 25.46 -0.37 -16.29
C LEU A 93 24.39 -1.45 -15.96
N GLU A 94 24.33 -2.52 -16.72
CA GLU A 94 23.31 -3.57 -16.54
C GLU A 94 23.35 -4.24 -15.16
N PRO A 95 24.53 -4.67 -14.64
CA PRO A 95 24.63 -5.18 -13.27
C PRO A 95 24.18 -4.16 -12.21
N LEU A 96 24.54 -2.87 -12.41
CA LEU A 96 24.15 -1.80 -11.49
C LEU A 96 22.63 -1.58 -11.51
N LEU A 97 21.99 -1.58 -12.67
CA LEU A 97 20.54 -1.48 -12.81
C LEU A 97 19.82 -2.66 -12.12
N GLN A 98 20.39 -3.86 -12.23
CA GLN A 98 19.86 -5.04 -11.51
C GLN A 98 19.98 -4.86 -9.99
N GLN A 99 21.09 -4.37 -9.48
CA GLN A 99 21.24 -4.05 -8.06
C GLN A 99 20.25 -2.99 -7.61
N MET A 100 20.06 -1.92 -8.39
CA MET A 100 19.05 -0.89 -8.11
C MET A 100 17.63 -1.45 -8.06
N ALA A 101 17.33 -2.44 -8.92
CA ALA A 101 16.04 -3.13 -8.88
C ALA A 101 15.90 -4.05 -7.67
N VAL A 102 16.95 -4.78 -7.28
CA VAL A 102 16.97 -5.63 -6.08
C VAL A 102 16.74 -4.79 -4.82
N VAL A 103 17.41 -3.65 -4.70
CA VAL A 103 17.20 -2.69 -3.60
C VAL A 103 15.77 -2.13 -3.59
N GLY A 104 15.11 -2.04 -4.75
CA GLY A 104 13.76 -1.49 -4.90
C GLY A 104 13.75 -0.03 -5.38
N LEU A 105 14.90 0.53 -5.75
CA LEU A 105 15.02 1.88 -6.28
C LEU A 105 14.48 1.98 -7.72
N LEU A 106 14.56 0.91 -8.50
CA LEU A 106 13.99 0.81 -9.84
C LEU A 106 12.99 -0.33 -9.92
N GLU A 107 11.97 -0.14 -10.71
CA GLU A 107 11.14 -1.20 -11.29
C GLU A 107 11.48 -1.38 -12.77
N TYR A 108 11.05 -2.48 -13.37
CA TYR A 108 11.18 -2.70 -14.81
C TYR A 108 10.02 -3.54 -15.35
N ASN A 109 9.79 -3.39 -16.64
CA ASN A 109 8.82 -4.17 -17.40
C ASN A 109 9.27 -4.29 -18.86
N TRP A 110 8.48 -4.98 -19.67
CA TRP A 110 8.69 -5.12 -21.12
C TRP A 110 7.52 -4.54 -21.93
N GLU A 111 6.84 -3.54 -21.38
CA GLU A 111 5.62 -2.96 -21.92
C GLU A 111 5.85 -1.93 -23.04
N ASN A 112 6.69 -2.28 -23.97
CA ASN A 112 6.89 -1.50 -25.19
C ASN A 112 6.70 -2.39 -26.43
N PRO A 113 6.50 -1.81 -27.63
CA PRO A 113 6.23 -2.60 -28.85
C PRO A 113 7.29 -3.62 -29.19
N ARG A 114 8.55 -3.42 -28.76
CA ARG A 114 9.68 -4.32 -29.01
C ARG A 114 9.85 -5.38 -27.94
N ARG A 115 9.09 -5.31 -26.85
CA ARG A 115 9.27 -6.16 -25.69
C ARG A 115 10.70 -6.13 -25.13
N GLU A 116 11.34 -4.97 -25.22
CA GLU A 116 12.66 -4.71 -24.62
C GLU A 116 12.49 -4.38 -23.14
N LYS A 117 13.41 -4.85 -22.29
CA LYS A 117 13.43 -4.49 -20.88
C LYS A 117 13.63 -2.98 -20.74
N GLN A 118 12.72 -2.32 -20.02
CA GLN A 118 12.79 -0.91 -19.73
C GLN A 118 12.73 -0.67 -18.23
N TYR A 119 13.59 0.19 -17.75
CA TYR A 119 13.73 0.54 -16.34
C TYR A 119 12.98 1.82 -16.04
N ILE A 120 12.35 1.86 -14.88
CA ILE A 120 11.52 2.97 -14.43
C ILE A 120 11.98 3.38 -13.05
N LEU A 121 12.21 4.67 -12.84
CA LEU A 121 12.32 5.23 -11.50
C LEU A 121 10.91 5.46 -10.99
N PRO A 122 10.39 4.65 -10.04
CA PRO A 122 9.03 4.79 -9.57
C PRO A 122 8.86 6.08 -8.76
N MET A 123 7.63 6.52 -8.57
CA MET A 123 7.33 7.47 -7.51
C MET A 123 7.50 6.77 -6.15
N PHE A 124 7.52 7.56 -5.08
CA PHE A 124 7.75 6.98 -3.76
C PHE A 124 6.62 6.03 -3.35
N VAL A 125 5.36 6.50 -3.38
CA VAL A 125 4.16 5.70 -3.01
C VAL A 125 3.05 5.92 -4.05
N PRO A 126 2.45 4.87 -4.61
CA PRO A 126 2.92 3.47 -4.61
C PRO A 126 4.13 3.30 -5.52
N GLY A 127 5.12 2.54 -5.07
CA GLY A 127 6.33 2.27 -5.85
C GLY A 127 7.54 1.90 -4.99
N SER A 128 8.58 2.76 -4.98
CA SER A 128 9.84 2.41 -4.30
C SER A 128 9.66 2.13 -2.81
N ALA A 129 8.74 2.79 -2.12
CA ALA A 129 8.47 2.53 -0.71
C ALA A 129 8.07 1.07 -0.46
N GLU A 130 7.19 0.54 -1.28
CA GLU A 130 6.79 -0.86 -1.21
C GLU A 130 7.96 -1.77 -1.55
N PHE A 131 8.68 -1.50 -2.62
CA PHE A 131 9.78 -2.35 -3.08
C PHE A 131 10.95 -2.37 -2.10
N PHE A 132 11.25 -1.27 -1.41
CA PHE A 132 12.27 -1.25 -0.35
C PHE A 132 11.92 -2.19 0.79
N ASN A 133 10.64 -2.34 1.11
CA ASN A 133 10.16 -3.13 2.25
C ASN A 133 9.74 -4.57 1.88
N MET A 134 9.88 -5.00 0.64
CA MET A 134 9.57 -6.38 0.21
C MET A 134 10.79 -7.31 0.23
N ASN A 135 11.99 -6.79 0.42
CA ASN A 135 13.21 -7.60 0.53
C ASN A 135 13.52 -7.88 2.00
N LYS A 136 13.28 -9.12 2.45
CA LYS A 136 13.47 -9.53 3.85
C LYS A 136 14.89 -9.34 4.35
N GLN A 137 15.89 -9.68 3.52
CA GLN A 137 17.30 -9.52 3.90
C GLN A 137 17.65 -8.03 4.06
N GLN A 138 17.18 -7.18 3.14
CA GLN A 138 17.40 -5.74 3.24
C GLN A 138 16.81 -5.16 4.52
N ILE A 139 15.62 -5.60 4.93
CA ILE A 139 14.99 -5.12 6.17
C ILE A 139 15.73 -5.66 7.41
N ALA A 140 16.28 -6.88 7.34
CA ALA A 140 17.11 -7.42 8.43
C ALA A 140 18.41 -6.62 8.61
N ASP A 141 19.04 -6.22 7.51
CA ASP A 141 20.30 -5.47 7.49
C ASP A 141 20.11 -3.96 7.73
N HIS A 142 18.97 -3.40 7.27
CA HIS A 142 18.65 -1.98 7.27
C HIS A 142 17.21 -1.74 7.77
N PRO A 143 16.90 -2.02 9.04
CA PRO A 143 15.54 -1.88 9.57
C PRO A 143 15.03 -0.43 9.57
N GLU A 144 15.91 0.56 9.53
CA GLU A 144 15.57 1.99 9.42
C GLU A 144 14.77 2.34 8.16
N VAL A 145 14.87 1.52 7.10
CA VAL A 145 14.06 1.65 5.89
C VAL A 145 12.56 1.51 6.19
N THR A 146 12.21 0.76 7.21
CA THR A 146 10.82 0.59 7.65
C THR A 146 10.25 1.89 8.26
N ALA A 147 11.05 2.58 9.07
CA ALA A 147 10.68 3.88 9.63
C ALA A 147 10.60 4.97 8.56
N PHE A 148 11.51 4.93 7.58
CA PHE A 148 11.44 5.77 6.40
C PHE A 148 10.12 5.60 5.63
N PHE A 149 9.71 4.34 5.38
CA PHE A 149 8.45 4.03 4.73
C PHE A 149 7.24 4.62 5.47
N GLU A 150 7.17 4.41 6.79
CA GLU A 150 6.11 4.98 7.62
C GLU A 150 6.10 6.51 7.58
N ARG A 151 7.26 7.12 7.80
CA ARG A 151 7.40 8.57 7.84
C ARG A 151 6.97 9.21 6.53
N MET A 152 7.48 8.71 5.41
CA MET A 152 7.19 9.24 4.08
C MET A 152 5.79 8.90 3.58
N THR A 153 5.16 7.87 4.13
CA THR A 153 3.77 7.58 3.80
C THR A 153 2.83 8.56 4.51
N PHE A 154 3.05 8.84 5.78
CA PHE A 154 2.09 9.61 6.58
C PHE A 154 2.29 11.12 6.54
N LEU A 155 3.51 11.63 6.44
CA LEU A 155 3.75 13.08 6.36
C LEU A 155 2.94 13.78 5.24
N PRO A 156 2.98 13.29 3.99
CA PRO A 156 2.16 13.87 2.93
C PRO A 156 0.68 13.48 3.04
N LEU A 157 0.37 12.28 3.53
CA LEU A 157 -1.02 11.81 3.58
C LEU A 157 -1.87 12.59 4.57
N GLU A 158 -1.31 13.15 5.63
CA GLU A 158 -2.02 14.05 6.53
C GLU A 158 -2.68 15.21 5.78
N HIS A 159 -1.98 15.80 4.81
CA HIS A 159 -2.51 16.89 4.01
C HIS A 159 -3.40 16.42 2.86
N ILE A 160 -3.01 15.34 2.17
CA ILE A 160 -3.71 14.84 0.98
C ILE A 160 -5.06 14.24 1.36
N THR A 161 -5.13 13.48 2.44
CA THR A 161 -6.38 12.81 2.85
C THR A 161 -7.48 13.78 3.24
N ALA A 162 -7.14 14.98 3.72
CA ALA A 162 -8.10 16.04 3.97
C ALA A 162 -8.84 16.50 2.70
N MET A 163 -8.29 16.25 1.51
CA MET A 163 -8.88 16.60 0.21
C MET A 163 -9.65 15.44 -0.43
N VAL A 164 -9.62 14.25 0.17
CA VAL A 164 -10.31 13.08 -0.37
C VAL A 164 -11.82 13.26 -0.28
N PRO A 165 -12.56 13.14 -1.39
CA PRO A 165 -14.01 13.31 -1.37
C PRO A 165 -14.69 12.15 -0.62
N PRO A 166 -15.94 12.37 -0.11
CA PRO A 166 -16.74 11.28 0.43
C PRO A 166 -16.87 10.12 -0.56
N GLY A 167 -16.66 8.89 -0.10
CA GLY A 167 -16.64 7.69 -0.94
C GLY A 167 -15.26 7.31 -1.50
N GLY A 168 -14.22 8.05 -1.15
CA GLY A 168 -12.84 7.77 -1.53
C GLY A 168 -12.40 8.43 -2.85
N ALA A 169 -11.09 8.54 -3.04
CA ALA A 169 -10.52 9.10 -4.27
C ALA A 169 -10.52 8.10 -5.43
N GLY A 170 -10.30 6.82 -5.14
CA GLY A 170 -10.21 5.75 -6.14
C GLY A 170 -9.00 5.85 -7.06
N ILE A 171 -7.99 6.62 -6.69
CA ILE A 171 -6.75 6.79 -7.43
C ILE A 171 -5.65 6.03 -6.71
N GLY A 172 -4.96 5.17 -7.45
CA GLY A 172 -3.87 4.33 -6.94
C GLY A 172 -4.32 3.00 -6.37
N MET A 173 -5.42 2.98 -5.61
CA MET A 173 -5.97 1.77 -4.99
C MET A 173 -7.49 1.71 -5.13
N HIS A 174 -8.01 0.52 -5.43
CA HIS A 174 -9.42 0.25 -5.59
C HIS A 174 -9.80 -1.03 -4.86
N VAL A 175 -10.82 -0.98 -4.00
CA VAL A 175 -11.30 -2.14 -3.24
C VAL A 175 -12.23 -2.97 -4.12
N ILE A 176 -11.93 -4.25 -4.23
CA ILE A 176 -12.66 -5.21 -5.06
C ILE A 176 -12.97 -6.47 -4.24
N PRO A 177 -14.23 -6.89 -4.12
CA PRO A 177 -14.57 -8.17 -3.49
C PRO A 177 -14.30 -9.34 -4.43
N VAL A 178 -14.21 -10.55 -3.88
CA VAL A 178 -14.26 -11.75 -4.71
C VAL A 178 -15.69 -12.03 -5.19
N GLU A 179 -15.82 -12.67 -6.35
CA GLU A 179 -17.13 -12.82 -7.04
C GLU A 179 -18.19 -13.53 -6.21
N LYS A 180 -17.82 -14.52 -5.39
CA LYS A 180 -18.78 -15.22 -4.53
C LYS A 180 -19.48 -14.33 -3.50
N ALA A 181 -18.90 -13.14 -3.22
CA ALA A 181 -19.48 -12.14 -2.33
C ALA A 181 -20.32 -11.11 -3.06
N ILE A 182 -20.40 -11.18 -4.40
CA ILE A 182 -21.13 -10.22 -5.24
C ILE A 182 -22.52 -10.75 -5.54
N GLU A 183 -23.52 -10.10 -4.98
CA GLU A 183 -24.91 -10.23 -5.41
C GLU A 183 -25.25 -8.97 -6.25
N THR A 184 -25.47 -9.15 -7.54
CA THR A 184 -25.78 -8.03 -8.42
C THR A 184 -27.15 -8.22 -9.04
N GLU A 185 -28.02 -7.24 -8.86
CA GLU A 185 -29.24 -7.06 -9.68
C GLU A 185 -28.88 -6.48 -11.06
N ASN A 186 -27.73 -5.85 -11.19
CA ASN A 186 -27.22 -5.23 -12.41
C ASN A 186 -25.84 -5.77 -12.75
N ARG A 187 -25.49 -5.85 -14.04
CA ARG A 187 -24.16 -6.19 -14.50
C ARG A 187 -23.16 -5.13 -14.02
N SER A 188 -22.24 -5.52 -13.16
CA SER A 188 -21.03 -4.74 -12.91
C SER A 188 -20.10 -4.82 -14.12
N ALA A 189 -19.25 -3.80 -14.29
CA ALA A 189 -18.21 -3.85 -15.32
C ALA A 189 -17.23 -4.98 -15.04
N ASP A 190 -16.70 -5.63 -16.07
CA ASP A 190 -15.75 -6.75 -15.93
C ASP A 190 -14.52 -6.40 -15.07
N ILE A 191 -14.07 -5.15 -15.15
CA ILE A 191 -12.93 -4.63 -14.33
C ILE A 191 -13.20 -4.61 -12.81
N GLU A 192 -14.46 -4.79 -12.40
CA GLU A 192 -14.87 -4.90 -10.99
C GLU A 192 -14.90 -6.36 -10.50
N HIS A 193 -14.35 -7.30 -11.26
CA HIS A 193 -14.25 -8.71 -10.91
C HIS A 193 -12.78 -9.14 -10.81
N ILE A 194 -12.38 -9.80 -9.74
CA ILE A 194 -11.01 -10.32 -9.57
C ILE A 194 -10.67 -11.32 -10.69
N SER A 195 -11.63 -12.18 -11.08
CA SER A 195 -11.42 -13.16 -12.16
C SER A 195 -11.10 -12.51 -13.50
N HIS A 196 -11.64 -11.33 -13.80
CA HIS A 196 -11.27 -10.59 -15.00
C HIS A 196 -9.76 -10.31 -15.03
N TRP A 197 -9.22 -9.81 -13.92
CA TRP A 197 -7.80 -9.48 -13.81
C TRP A 197 -6.91 -10.72 -13.84
N LEU A 198 -7.27 -11.78 -13.11
CA LEU A 198 -6.52 -13.03 -13.14
C LEU A 198 -6.52 -13.65 -14.54
N LYS A 199 -7.65 -13.66 -15.25
CA LYS A 199 -7.74 -14.14 -16.62
C LYS A 199 -6.91 -13.29 -17.59
N LYS A 200 -6.89 -11.97 -17.40
CA LYS A 200 -6.12 -11.04 -18.23
C LYS A 200 -4.62 -11.28 -18.14
N TYR A 201 -4.13 -11.65 -16.96
CA TYR A 201 -2.71 -11.93 -16.70
C TYR A 201 -2.41 -13.43 -16.56
N ASP A 202 -3.23 -14.28 -17.18
CA ASP A 202 -3.19 -15.73 -17.06
C ASP A 202 -1.77 -16.31 -17.12
N GLY A 203 -1.44 -17.14 -16.13
CA GLY A 203 -0.14 -17.79 -16.01
C GLY A 203 1.01 -16.90 -15.52
N LYS A 204 0.76 -15.59 -15.22
CA LYS A 204 1.79 -14.67 -14.74
C LYS A 204 1.42 -14.07 -13.40
N TYR A 205 1.66 -14.85 -12.34
CA TYR A 205 1.43 -14.42 -10.96
C TYR A 205 2.66 -14.70 -10.10
N ALA A 206 2.95 -13.78 -9.17
CA ALA A 206 3.92 -14.00 -8.11
C ALA A 206 3.35 -13.52 -6.78
N ALA A 207 3.55 -14.30 -5.74
CA ALA A 207 3.24 -13.89 -4.37
C ALA A 207 4.50 -13.41 -3.67
N GLY A 208 4.34 -12.41 -2.80
CA GLY A 208 5.43 -11.85 -2.04
C GLY A 208 4.97 -11.22 -0.73
N PRO A 209 5.93 -10.80 0.12
CA PRO A 209 5.63 -10.21 1.41
C PRO A 209 4.90 -8.88 1.26
N CYS A 210 3.97 -8.63 2.17
CA CYS A 210 3.29 -7.34 2.25
C CYS A 210 4.23 -6.30 2.87
N SER A 211 4.62 -5.27 2.12
CA SER A 211 5.50 -4.18 2.57
C SER A 211 4.99 -3.48 3.84
N CYS A 212 3.68 -3.26 3.94
CA CYS A 212 3.08 -2.67 5.14
C CYS A 212 3.23 -3.58 6.37
N ARG A 213 3.07 -4.90 6.24
CA ARG A 213 3.28 -5.85 7.33
C ARG A 213 4.76 -5.95 7.70
N MET A 214 5.64 -6.02 6.70
CA MET A 214 7.09 -6.03 6.91
C MET A 214 7.56 -4.81 7.72
N SER A 215 7.14 -3.63 7.29
CA SER A 215 7.48 -2.37 7.95
C SER A 215 7.00 -2.36 9.41
N ARG A 216 5.74 -2.66 9.64
CA ARG A 216 5.16 -2.66 11.00
C ARG A 216 5.80 -3.69 11.92
N ALA A 217 6.05 -4.90 11.41
CA ALA A 217 6.71 -5.95 12.19
C ALA A 217 8.13 -5.55 12.61
N ALA A 218 8.93 -4.97 11.68
CA ALA A 218 10.30 -4.54 11.98
C ALA A 218 10.35 -3.38 12.99
N MET A 219 9.30 -2.54 13.04
CA MET A 219 9.18 -1.49 14.06
C MET A 219 8.61 -1.98 15.41
N GLY A 220 8.38 -3.28 15.58
CA GLY A 220 7.78 -3.84 16.80
C GLY A 220 6.28 -3.55 16.96
N GLU A 221 5.60 -3.12 15.90
CA GLU A 221 4.20 -2.69 15.93
C GLU A 221 3.29 -3.55 15.04
N GLY A 222 3.73 -4.74 14.66
CA GLY A 222 2.98 -5.67 13.83
C GLY A 222 1.69 -6.17 14.49
N CYS A 223 0.78 -6.70 13.67
CA CYS A 223 -0.46 -7.31 14.14
C CYS A 223 -0.33 -8.82 14.41
N GLY A 224 0.89 -9.37 14.32
CA GLY A 224 1.16 -10.80 14.42
C GLY A 224 0.87 -11.59 13.15
N ASP A 225 0.40 -10.92 12.09
CA ASP A 225 0.22 -11.57 10.79
C ASP A 225 1.59 -11.90 10.18
N ASP A 226 1.74 -13.10 9.64
CA ASP A 226 2.84 -13.42 8.75
C ASP A 226 2.83 -12.44 7.56
N PRO A 227 3.95 -11.76 7.23
CA PRO A 227 3.99 -10.84 6.09
C PRO A 227 3.93 -11.54 4.73
N ASP A 228 4.18 -12.86 4.66
CA ASP A 228 4.34 -13.58 3.42
C ASP A 228 3.06 -13.79 2.64
N ASP A 229 3.20 -13.76 1.31
CA ASP A 229 2.19 -14.12 0.32
C ASP A 229 0.89 -13.27 0.33
N TRP A 230 0.92 -12.09 0.90
CA TRP A 230 -0.25 -11.19 0.88
C TRP A 230 -0.26 -10.19 -0.28
N CYS A 231 0.87 -10.04 -0.98
CA CYS A 231 0.98 -9.22 -2.18
C CYS A 231 1.09 -10.13 -3.41
N ILE A 232 0.18 -9.97 -4.36
CA ILE A 232 0.16 -10.75 -5.60
C ILE A 232 0.50 -9.81 -6.74
N GLY A 233 1.72 -9.91 -7.27
CA GLY A 233 2.13 -9.24 -8.51
C GLY A 233 1.57 -9.97 -9.72
N VAL A 234 1.16 -9.23 -10.74
CA VAL A 234 0.60 -9.78 -11.98
C VAL A 234 1.34 -9.28 -13.21
N GLY A 235 1.38 -10.08 -14.26
CA GLY A 235 2.06 -9.73 -15.52
C GLY A 235 3.56 -9.50 -15.34
N ASP A 236 4.09 -8.44 -15.91
CA ASP A 236 5.52 -8.13 -15.84
C ASP A 236 5.98 -7.81 -14.38
N MET A 237 5.06 -7.39 -13.50
CA MET A 237 5.36 -7.23 -12.06
C MET A 237 5.65 -8.57 -11.39
N ALA A 238 5.03 -9.67 -11.82
CA ALA A 238 5.35 -11.00 -11.28
C ALA A 238 6.82 -11.35 -11.57
N ASP A 239 7.28 -11.14 -12.80
CA ASP A 239 8.67 -11.37 -13.18
C ASP A 239 9.62 -10.47 -12.37
N TYR A 240 9.28 -9.18 -12.22
CA TYR A 240 10.06 -8.23 -11.42
C TYR A 240 10.22 -8.70 -9.95
N LEU A 241 9.14 -9.10 -9.31
CA LEU A 241 9.18 -9.55 -7.91
C LEU A 241 10.08 -10.77 -7.74
N VAL A 242 9.98 -11.75 -8.65
CA VAL A 242 10.79 -12.97 -8.57
C VAL A 242 12.26 -12.70 -8.89
N GLU A 243 12.56 -12.00 -9.98
CA GLU A 243 13.93 -11.68 -10.39
C GLU A 243 14.68 -10.76 -9.41
N THR A 244 13.94 -10.08 -8.53
CA THR A 244 14.52 -9.15 -7.52
C THR A 244 14.41 -9.66 -6.08
N ASN A 245 14.15 -10.97 -5.89
CA ASN A 245 14.04 -11.62 -4.58
C ASN A 245 12.97 -11.03 -3.66
N LYS A 246 11.85 -10.57 -4.23
CA LYS A 246 10.71 -10.00 -3.53
C LYS A 246 9.47 -10.90 -3.56
N GLY A 247 9.58 -12.08 -4.14
CA GLY A 247 8.48 -13.02 -4.26
C GLY A 247 8.86 -14.29 -4.98
N HIS A 248 7.88 -15.14 -5.21
CA HIS A 248 8.01 -16.40 -5.95
C HIS A 248 6.78 -16.57 -6.84
N TYR A 249 6.94 -17.31 -7.95
CA TYR A 249 5.82 -17.60 -8.85
C TYR A 249 4.79 -18.48 -8.15
N VAL A 250 3.54 -18.18 -8.42
CA VAL A 250 2.38 -18.94 -7.94
C VAL A 250 1.42 -19.26 -9.09
N THR A 251 0.70 -20.36 -8.95
CA THR A 251 -0.35 -20.80 -9.87
C THR A 251 -1.65 -20.05 -9.61
N TYR A 252 -2.61 -20.16 -10.54
CA TYR A 252 -3.97 -19.63 -10.33
C TYR A 252 -4.62 -20.20 -9.07
N ASP A 253 -4.49 -21.50 -8.83
CA ASP A 253 -5.08 -22.15 -7.65
C ASP A 253 -4.48 -21.64 -6.33
N GLU A 254 -3.16 -21.40 -6.31
CA GLU A 254 -2.49 -20.80 -5.15
C GLU A 254 -2.93 -19.36 -4.93
N VAL A 255 -3.11 -18.56 -5.99
CA VAL A 255 -3.71 -17.22 -5.88
C VAL A 255 -5.09 -17.29 -5.24
N MET A 256 -5.95 -18.21 -5.70
CA MET A 256 -7.29 -18.39 -5.13
C MET A 256 -7.26 -18.81 -3.65
N GLN A 257 -6.27 -19.64 -3.25
CA GLN A 257 -6.06 -19.99 -1.85
C GLN A 257 -5.63 -18.78 -1.01
N ILE A 258 -4.74 -17.93 -1.53
CA ILE A 258 -4.31 -16.69 -0.87
C ILE A 258 -5.52 -15.75 -0.68
N LEU A 259 -6.34 -15.56 -1.71
CA LEU A 259 -7.55 -14.75 -1.64
C LEU A 259 -8.55 -15.30 -0.61
N GLN A 260 -8.77 -16.63 -0.59
CA GLN A 260 -9.65 -17.26 0.39
C GLN A 260 -9.11 -17.08 1.82
N LYS A 261 -7.81 -17.31 2.03
CA LYS A 261 -7.15 -17.08 3.32
C LYS A 261 -7.31 -15.62 3.77
N ALA A 262 -7.24 -14.66 2.85
CA ALA A 262 -7.45 -13.26 3.15
C ALA A 262 -8.89 -12.97 3.60
N GLU A 263 -9.90 -13.53 2.93
CA GLU A 263 -11.29 -13.40 3.35
C GLU A 263 -11.56 -14.01 4.72
N ASP A 264 -11.02 -15.21 4.97
CA ASP A 264 -11.18 -15.90 6.25
C ASP A 264 -10.59 -15.08 7.43
N ASN A 265 -9.62 -14.22 7.15
CA ASN A 265 -9.02 -13.28 8.10
C ASN A 265 -9.67 -11.88 8.10
N GLY A 266 -10.68 -11.64 7.27
CA GLY A 266 -11.36 -10.34 7.18
C GLY A 266 -10.49 -9.26 6.51
N PHE A 267 -9.57 -9.64 5.64
CA PHE A 267 -8.73 -8.69 4.92
C PHE A 267 -9.46 -8.11 3.70
N VAL A 268 -9.02 -6.95 3.27
CA VAL A 268 -9.60 -6.20 2.17
C VAL A 268 -8.76 -6.41 0.91
N HIS A 269 -9.39 -6.91 -0.15
CA HIS A 269 -8.74 -6.99 -1.46
C HIS A 269 -8.69 -5.62 -2.12
N GLN A 270 -7.52 -5.23 -2.59
CA GLN A 270 -7.32 -3.99 -3.33
C GLN A 270 -6.51 -4.25 -4.59
N ILE A 271 -6.94 -3.67 -5.69
CA ILE A 271 -6.16 -3.64 -6.93
C ILE A 271 -5.46 -2.28 -7.06
N THR A 272 -4.29 -2.30 -7.68
CA THR A 272 -3.51 -1.09 -7.96
C THR A 272 -3.89 -0.56 -9.34
N ASN A 273 -4.54 0.60 -9.41
CA ASN A 273 -5.05 1.17 -10.66
C ASN A 273 -4.39 2.50 -11.05
N ILE A 274 -3.16 2.73 -10.59
CA ILE A 274 -2.42 3.98 -10.88
C ILE A 274 -2.08 4.16 -12.36
N ASP A 275 -1.99 3.07 -13.10
CA ASP A 275 -1.66 3.07 -14.52
C ASP A 275 -2.89 3.10 -15.44
N GLY A 276 -4.06 3.41 -14.87
CA GLY A 276 -5.31 3.57 -15.59
C GLY A 276 -6.30 2.41 -15.40
N GLU A 277 -7.47 2.56 -15.99
CA GLU A 277 -8.62 1.64 -15.81
C GLU A 277 -8.36 0.23 -16.36
N ASN A 278 -7.48 0.10 -17.32
CA ASN A 278 -7.26 -1.17 -18.03
C ASN A 278 -6.00 -1.91 -17.59
N LYS A 279 -5.37 -1.47 -16.52
CA LYS A 279 -4.13 -2.06 -16.05
C LYS A 279 -4.04 -2.07 -14.53
N ILE A 280 -3.62 -3.20 -14.00
CA ILE A 280 -3.15 -3.32 -12.61
C ILE A 280 -1.77 -3.97 -12.62
N PHE A 281 -1.01 -3.79 -11.57
CA PHE A 281 0.27 -4.49 -11.38
C PHE A 281 0.26 -5.40 -10.16
N ALA A 282 -0.67 -5.21 -9.23
CA ALA A 282 -0.78 -6.05 -8.04
C ALA A 282 -2.22 -6.15 -7.51
N ILE A 283 -2.47 -7.25 -6.80
CA ILE A 283 -3.63 -7.46 -5.94
C ILE A 283 -3.12 -7.57 -4.52
N CYS A 284 -3.54 -6.66 -3.66
CA CYS A 284 -3.18 -6.62 -2.25
C CYS A 284 -4.27 -7.26 -1.39
N ASN A 285 -3.87 -7.95 -0.31
CA ASN A 285 -4.76 -8.54 0.70
C ASN A 285 -4.51 -7.83 2.04
N CYS A 286 -5.24 -6.75 2.28
CA CYS A 286 -4.89 -5.72 3.23
C CYS A 286 -5.54 -5.91 4.60
N ASN A 287 -4.74 -6.01 5.65
CA ASN A 287 -5.22 -5.80 7.01
C ASN A 287 -5.35 -4.29 7.26
N VAL A 288 -6.53 -3.83 7.59
CA VAL A 288 -6.85 -2.41 7.74
C VAL A 288 -6.07 -1.72 8.88
N ASN A 289 -5.66 -2.46 9.89
CA ASN A 289 -4.87 -1.93 11.00
C ASN A 289 -3.37 -1.79 10.68
N VAL A 290 -2.94 -2.33 9.54
CA VAL A 290 -1.54 -2.37 9.11
C VAL A 290 -1.35 -1.61 7.80
N CYS A 291 -2.27 -1.76 6.86
CA CYS A 291 -2.16 -1.21 5.52
C CYS A 291 -2.08 0.32 5.54
N ASN A 292 -1.05 0.88 4.93
CA ASN A 292 -0.85 2.32 4.89
C ASN A 292 -1.98 3.05 4.13
N ALA A 293 -2.54 2.43 3.09
CA ALA A 293 -3.64 3.03 2.35
C ALA A 293 -4.97 3.03 3.13
N LEU A 294 -5.24 1.98 3.92
CA LEU A 294 -6.52 1.83 4.61
C LEU A 294 -6.55 2.48 6.00
N ARG A 295 -5.46 2.40 6.77
CA ARG A 295 -5.44 2.94 8.14
C ARG A 295 -5.36 4.46 8.20
N THR A 296 -4.99 5.15 7.12
CA THR A 296 -4.94 6.61 7.07
C THR A 296 -6.27 7.25 7.35
N SER A 297 -7.38 6.67 6.89
CA SER A 297 -8.72 7.16 7.18
C SER A 297 -9.05 7.12 8.68
N GLN A 298 -8.52 6.14 9.40
CA GLN A 298 -8.68 6.04 10.85
C GLN A 298 -7.76 7.02 11.59
N LEU A 299 -6.50 7.15 11.14
CA LEU A 299 -5.51 8.02 11.75
C LEU A 299 -5.87 9.50 11.63
N PHE A 300 -6.36 9.92 10.46
CA PHE A 300 -6.63 11.32 10.15
C PHE A 300 -8.12 11.68 10.19
N ASN A 301 -8.99 10.72 10.50
CA ASN A 301 -10.45 10.89 10.47
C ASN A 301 -10.95 11.48 9.14
N THR A 302 -10.47 10.94 8.04
CA THR A 302 -10.77 11.36 6.67
C THR A 302 -11.43 10.24 5.89
N PRO A 303 -12.07 10.50 4.73
CA PRO A 303 -12.47 9.46 3.81
C PRO A 303 -11.26 8.61 3.39
N ASN A 304 -11.46 7.33 3.13
CA ASN A 304 -10.41 6.45 2.66
C ASN A 304 -9.97 6.84 1.24
N MET A 305 -8.68 6.72 0.95
CA MET A 305 -8.16 6.95 -0.41
C MET A 305 -8.66 5.90 -1.40
N SER A 306 -8.83 4.66 -0.94
CA SER A 306 -9.39 3.57 -1.74
C SER A 306 -10.89 3.75 -1.91
N ARG A 307 -11.39 3.37 -3.09
CA ARG A 307 -12.80 3.41 -3.44
C ARG A 307 -13.27 2.00 -3.79
N SER A 308 -14.56 1.73 -3.62
CA SER A 308 -15.22 0.53 -4.13
C SER A 308 -16.46 0.90 -4.93
N ALA A 309 -16.74 0.13 -5.98
CA ALA A 309 -18.02 0.19 -6.70
C ALA A 309 -19.13 -0.55 -5.94
N TYR A 310 -18.80 -1.32 -4.92
CA TYR A 310 -19.73 -2.15 -4.17
C TYR A 310 -20.13 -1.52 -2.86
N VAL A 311 -21.34 -1.82 -2.42
CA VAL A 311 -21.87 -1.41 -1.11
C VAL A 311 -22.30 -2.67 -0.37
N ALA A 312 -21.74 -2.89 0.83
CA ALA A 312 -22.18 -3.99 1.69
C ALA A 312 -23.60 -3.73 2.19
N ARG A 313 -24.45 -4.73 2.11
CA ARG A 313 -25.83 -4.72 2.64
C ARG A 313 -25.99 -5.77 3.72
N VAL A 314 -26.75 -5.44 4.74
CA VAL A 314 -27.21 -6.38 5.75
C VAL A 314 -28.58 -6.86 5.34
N GLU A 315 -28.78 -8.18 5.29
CA GLU A 315 -30.09 -8.79 5.13
C GLU A 315 -30.84 -8.75 6.48
N PRO A 316 -31.86 -7.89 6.61
CA PRO A 316 -32.51 -7.70 7.90
C PRO A 316 -33.14 -9.00 8.45
N GLU A 317 -33.64 -9.85 7.56
CA GLU A 317 -34.30 -11.12 7.93
C GLU A 317 -33.35 -12.12 8.57
N ASN A 318 -32.07 -12.09 8.17
CA ASN A 318 -31.03 -12.95 8.69
C ASN A 318 -30.25 -12.31 9.86
N CYS A 319 -30.49 -11.01 10.11
CA CYS A 319 -29.78 -10.25 11.12
C CYS A 319 -30.33 -10.50 12.52
N VAL A 320 -29.54 -11.13 13.38
CA VAL A 320 -29.86 -11.36 14.81
C VAL A 320 -29.27 -10.28 15.72
N ALA A 321 -28.78 -9.17 15.17
CA ALA A 321 -28.18 -8.06 15.90
C ALA A 321 -27.03 -8.46 16.86
N CYS A 322 -26.28 -9.52 16.55
CA CYS A 322 -25.20 -10.04 17.39
C CYS A 322 -23.96 -9.14 17.50
N GLY A 323 -23.84 -8.10 16.70
CA GLY A 323 -22.68 -7.21 16.71
C GLY A 323 -21.46 -7.69 15.90
N ARG A 324 -21.42 -8.95 15.47
CA ARG A 324 -20.25 -9.56 14.82
C ARG A 324 -19.73 -8.78 13.62
N CYS A 325 -20.61 -8.28 12.76
CA CYS A 325 -20.21 -7.47 11.59
C CYS A 325 -19.61 -6.11 11.97
N VAL A 326 -19.91 -5.57 13.17
CA VAL A 326 -19.25 -4.35 13.67
C VAL A 326 -17.81 -4.66 14.08
N GLU A 327 -17.60 -5.82 14.70
CA GLU A 327 -16.27 -6.29 15.12
C GLU A 327 -15.40 -6.65 13.91
N TYR A 328 -16.02 -7.27 12.89
CA TYR A 328 -15.32 -7.69 11.67
C TYR A 328 -15.12 -6.57 10.64
N CYS A 329 -15.91 -5.47 10.70
CA CYS A 329 -15.77 -4.41 9.73
C CYS A 329 -14.48 -3.62 9.94
N PRO A 330 -13.46 -3.80 9.08
CA PRO A 330 -12.18 -3.16 9.27
C PRO A 330 -12.26 -1.64 9.08
N ALA A 331 -13.19 -1.16 8.27
CA ALA A 331 -13.39 0.27 8.02
C ALA A 331 -14.29 0.96 9.07
N GLY A 332 -14.79 0.21 10.08
CA GLY A 332 -15.76 0.75 11.03
C GLY A 332 -17.06 1.27 10.40
N ALA A 333 -17.37 0.81 9.17
CA ALA A 333 -18.52 1.30 8.42
C ALA A 333 -19.85 0.75 8.91
N VAL A 334 -19.83 -0.41 9.58
CA VAL A 334 -21.02 -1.05 10.14
C VAL A 334 -21.22 -0.58 11.57
N LYS A 335 -22.39 -0.05 11.85
CA LYS A 335 -22.75 0.53 13.14
C LYS A 335 -23.82 -0.31 13.83
N LEU A 336 -23.78 -0.41 15.16
CA LEU A 336 -24.77 -1.17 15.93
C LEU A 336 -26.18 -0.60 15.73
N GLY A 337 -26.34 0.73 15.69
CA GLY A 337 -27.63 1.38 15.47
C GLY A 337 -28.29 1.06 14.13
N GLN A 338 -27.52 0.65 13.14
CA GLN A 338 -28.04 0.21 11.83
C GLN A 338 -28.57 -1.22 11.86
N LYS A 339 -28.40 -1.95 12.97
CA LYS A 339 -28.84 -3.33 13.17
C LYS A 339 -30.11 -3.47 13.98
N LEU A 340 -30.65 -2.38 14.45
CA LEU A 340 -31.93 -2.36 15.15
C LEU A 340 -33.08 -2.57 14.14
N CYS A 341 -33.04 -3.75 13.51
CA CYS A 341 -34.05 -4.22 12.56
C CYS A 341 -34.68 -5.49 13.08
N THR A 342 -35.98 -5.63 12.91
CA THR A 342 -36.72 -6.87 13.09
C THR A 342 -37.18 -7.41 11.73
N LYS A 343 -37.76 -8.59 11.70
CA LYS A 343 -38.42 -9.12 10.48
C LYS A 343 -39.46 -8.17 9.90
N ASP A 344 -40.02 -7.31 10.74
CA ASP A 344 -41.06 -6.34 10.36
C ASP A 344 -40.48 -4.96 9.96
N GLY A 345 -39.18 -4.83 9.91
CA GLY A 345 -38.45 -3.60 9.54
C GLY A 345 -37.63 -2.97 10.66
N PRO A 346 -37.08 -1.77 10.44
CA PRO A 346 -36.27 -1.09 11.44
C PRO A 346 -37.10 -0.73 12.69
N ILE A 347 -36.53 -0.94 13.86
CA ILE A 347 -37.12 -0.47 15.11
C ILE A 347 -37.03 1.05 15.15
N ALA A 348 -38.18 1.72 15.17
CA ALA A 348 -38.25 3.16 15.35
C ALA A 348 -38.11 3.53 16.83
N TYR A 349 -36.99 4.10 17.23
CA TYR A 349 -36.84 4.70 18.55
C TYR A 349 -37.09 6.20 18.46
N PRO A 350 -37.79 6.81 19.41
CA PRO A 350 -37.81 8.25 19.59
C PRO A 350 -36.35 8.72 19.76
N LYS A 351 -35.95 9.78 19.06
CA LYS A 351 -34.55 10.25 19.06
C LYS A 351 -33.99 10.49 20.47
N GLN A 352 -34.85 10.95 21.39
CA GLN A 352 -34.49 11.21 22.79
C GLN A 352 -34.30 9.95 23.64
N GLU A 353 -34.80 8.80 23.19
CA GLU A 353 -34.73 7.52 23.91
C GLU A 353 -33.59 6.62 23.41
N LEU A 354 -32.91 7.02 22.34
CA LEU A 354 -31.77 6.25 21.86
C LEU A 354 -30.66 6.29 22.90
N PRO A 355 -30.13 5.12 23.31
CA PRO A 355 -28.97 5.06 24.18
C PRO A 355 -27.81 5.88 23.62
N ASP A 356 -26.99 6.45 24.49
CA ASP A 356 -25.84 7.26 24.06
C ASP A 356 -24.89 6.51 23.12
N ALA A 357 -24.78 5.19 23.27
CA ALA A 357 -24.02 4.32 22.37
C ALA A 357 -24.51 4.33 20.91
N VAL A 358 -25.74 4.74 20.64
CA VAL A 358 -26.32 4.81 19.29
C VAL A 358 -26.61 6.25 18.84
N LYS A 359 -26.24 7.25 19.64
CA LYS A 359 -26.28 8.66 19.26
C LYS A 359 -25.00 8.99 18.51
N TRP A 360 -25.16 9.22 17.23
CA TRP A 360 -24.05 9.52 16.32
C TRP A 360 -23.87 11.02 16.17
N GLY A 361 -22.70 11.50 16.54
CA GLY A 361 -22.24 12.84 16.21
C GLY A 361 -20.80 12.79 15.76
N PRO A 362 -20.35 13.73 14.90
CA PRO A 362 -18.96 13.78 14.42
C PRO A 362 -17.95 13.75 15.57
N ASP A 363 -18.28 14.37 16.69
CA ASP A 363 -17.37 14.51 17.83
C ASP A 363 -17.17 13.21 18.62
N LYS A 364 -18.18 12.33 18.70
CA LYS A 364 -18.05 11.02 19.38
C LYS A 364 -17.23 10.01 18.59
N TRP A 365 -17.17 10.17 17.30
CA TRP A 365 -16.37 9.32 16.41
C TRP A 365 -14.88 9.51 16.56
N ALA A 366 -14.46 10.74 16.64
CA ALA A 366 -13.06 11.10 16.79
C ALA A 366 -12.49 10.63 18.15
N ILE A 367 -13.33 10.64 19.21
CA ILE A 367 -12.92 10.31 20.57
C ILE A 367 -12.80 8.80 20.77
N ASP A 368 -13.77 8.00 20.29
CA ASP A 368 -13.80 6.55 20.54
C ASP A 368 -12.71 5.75 19.80
N TYR A 369 -12.22 6.26 18.70
CA TYR A 369 -11.14 5.62 17.94
C TYR A 369 -9.73 6.04 18.41
N ARG A 370 -9.59 7.21 19.03
CA ARG A 370 -8.31 7.71 19.50
C ARG A 370 -7.99 7.34 20.94
N ASP A 371 -9.00 7.19 21.78
CA ASP A 371 -8.85 7.05 23.24
C ASP A 371 -9.07 5.63 23.77
N LYS A 372 -9.50 4.68 22.95
CA LYS A 372 -9.50 3.25 23.35
C LYS A 372 -8.09 2.68 23.22
N ASN A 373 -7.32 3.01 24.19
CA ASN A 373 -6.08 2.35 24.55
C ASN A 373 -6.34 0.98 25.17
#